data_69e8cfcd435869ce98ee4c33a8037d2f
#
_entry.id   69e8cfcd435869ce98ee4c33a8037d2f
#
_cell.length_a   1.000
_cell.length_b   1.000
_cell.length_c   1.000
_cell.angle_alpha   90.00
_cell.angle_beta   90.00
_cell.angle_gamma   90.00
#
_symmetry.space_group_name_H-M   'P 1'
#
loop_
_entity.id
_entity.type
_entity.pdbx_description
1 polymer ?
#
loop_
_entity_poly.entity_id
_entity_poly.type
_entity_poly.pdbx_seq_one_letter_code
_entity_poly.pdbx_strand_id
1 'polypeptide(L)'
;ADWAWTGGLWDALLPTLYFGRTIVASRARFDADLALKLMERHQVTHTFLFPTALKAMMRVAPEPRKSHPRLALKAIMSAGEAVGEGVFAYCRDKLGVVVNEMFGQTEMNYVIGNCGQYRTRGGALAPGWPPRAGSMGRPYPGHRIAVIDDGGNVCAPGIAGDIAVHPRDVHGRRDPIFFLGYWNNERATHAKFTGAPFESWCRTGDRAIMDEQGYLWYQGRSDDQFKSSGYRIGPTEIEDCLARHPAVAQVAVVPKPDAERGAVVKAFIVPAVGVSPDAALVEELQQLVRSRLAPYETPKDIEFVPSLPMTATGKLQRNVLRQLEVDRAAGRAGG
;
A
#
# COMPACT_ATOMS: atom_id res chain seq x y z
N ALA A 1 -1.77 -8.25 -13.75
CA ALA A 1 -0.51 -7.50 -13.54
C ALA A 1 0.40 -7.63 -14.76
N ASP A 2 1.19 -6.61 -15.04
CA ASP A 2 2.16 -6.63 -16.14
C ASP A 2 3.35 -7.54 -15.77
N TRP A 3 3.83 -8.36 -16.72
CA TRP A 3 4.99 -9.23 -16.51
C TRP A 3 6.33 -8.48 -16.46
N ALA A 4 6.36 -7.23 -16.84
CA ALA A 4 7.53 -6.37 -16.61
C ALA A 4 7.66 -5.92 -15.14
N TRP A 5 6.65 -6.20 -14.31
CA TRP A 5 6.62 -5.87 -12.90
C TRP A 5 6.60 -7.14 -12.03
N THR A 6 7.19 -7.05 -10.83
CA THR A 6 7.32 -8.16 -9.87
C THR A 6 6.01 -8.90 -9.65
N GLY A 7 4.90 -8.18 -9.40
CA GLY A 7 3.58 -8.79 -9.14
C GLY A 7 3.04 -9.63 -10.30
N GLY A 8 3.35 -9.27 -11.55
CA GLY A 8 2.97 -10.08 -12.70
C GLY A 8 3.89 -11.26 -12.94
N LEU A 9 5.20 -11.04 -12.84
CA LEU A 9 6.21 -12.07 -13.14
C LEU A 9 6.40 -13.05 -11.97
N TRP A 10 6.76 -12.53 -10.78
CA TRP A 10 7.15 -13.34 -9.64
C TRP A 10 5.99 -13.83 -8.80
N ASP A 11 4.88 -13.09 -8.77
CA ASP A 11 3.75 -13.44 -7.89
C ASP A 11 2.60 -14.15 -8.63
N ALA A 12 2.49 -13.97 -9.94
CA ALA A 12 1.47 -14.62 -10.74
C ALA A 12 2.03 -15.65 -11.73
N LEU A 13 2.92 -15.25 -12.67
CA LEU A 13 3.35 -16.12 -13.75
C LEU A 13 4.22 -17.28 -13.26
N LEU A 14 5.35 -16.99 -12.62
CA LEU A 14 6.33 -18.02 -12.27
C LEU A 14 5.82 -19.05 -11.25
N PRO A 15 5.14 -18.66 -10.14
CA PRO A 15 4.58 -19.64 -9.21
C PRO A 15 3.52 -20.52 -9.87
N THR A 16 2.65 -19.92 -10.70
CA THR A 16 1.60 -20.66 -11.41
C THR A 16 2.18 -21.74 -12.31
N LEU A 17 3.23 -21.40 -13.09
CA LEU A 17 3.91 -22.34 -13.96
C LEU A 17 4.75 -23.35 -13.18
N TYR A 18 5.42 -22.93 -12.11
CA TYR A 18 6.21 -23.84 -11.25
C TYR A 18 5.34 -24.96 -10.66
N PHE A 19 4.10 -24.64 -10.25
CA PHE A 19 3.16 -25.64 -9.75
C PHE A 19 2.37 -26.35 -10.87
N GLY A 20 2.74 -26.20 -12.14
CA GLY A 20 2.11 -26.87 -13.28
C GLY A 20 0.64 -26.42 -13.46
N ARG A 21 0.32 -25.16 -13.16
CA ARG A 21 -1.03 -24.61 -13.28
C ARG A 21 -1.16 -23.73 -14.54
N THR A 22 -2.38 -23.64 -15.05
CA THR A 22 -2.68 -22.79 -16.20
C THR A 22 -2.74 -21.32 -15.77
N ILE A 23 -2.14 -20.45 -16.59
CA ILE A 23 -2.24 -19.01 -16.45
C ILE A 23 -3.01 -18.41 -17.61
N VAL A 24 -3.90 -17.45 -17.33
CA VAL A 24 -4.62 -16.67 -18.33
C VAL A 24 -3.88 -15.34 -18.52
N ALA A 25 -3.52 -15.02 -19.75
CA ALA A 25 -2.84 -13.79 -20.12
C ALA A 25 -3.61 -13.01 -21.18
N SER A 26 -3.44 -11.69 -21.19
CA SER A 26 -4.01 -10.79 -22.19
C SER A 26 -2.98 -9.75 -22.61
N ARG A 27 -3.00 -9.36 -23.89
CA ARG A 27 -2.20 -8.25 -24.44
C ARG A 27 -2.85 -6.88 -24.24
N ALA A 28 -4.11 -6.86 -23.85
CA ALA A 28 -4.85 -5.63 -23.63
C ALA A 28 -4.28 -4.89 -22.40
N ARG A 29 -4.34 -3.56 -22.41
CA ARG A 29 -4.15 -2.76 -21.19
C ARG A 29 -5.22 -3.18 -20.17
N PHE A 30 -4.93 -3.00 -18.89
CA PHE A 30 -5.90 -3.30 -17.85
C PHE A 30 -7.16 -2.47 -18.05
N ASP A 31 -8.27 -3.18 -18.14
CA ASP A 31 -9.63 -2.66 -18.12
C ASP A 31 -10.43 -3.55 -17.17
N ALA A 32 -11.22 -2.94 -16.29
CA ALA A 32 -11.90 -3.66 -15.21
C ALA A 32 -13.01 -4.58 -15.72
N ASP A 33 -13.77 -4.15 -16.72
CA ASP A 33 -14.84 -4.95 -17.35
C ASP A 33 -14.25 -6.12 -18.12
N LEU A 34 -13.21 -5.88 -18.93
CA LEU A 34 -12.49 -6.93 -19.63
C LEU A 34 -11.89 -7.96 -18.66
N ALA A 35 -11.32 -7.50 -17.53
CA ALA A 35 -10.75 -8.39 -16.52
C ALA A 35 -11.82 -9.33 -15.93
N LEU A 36 -12.99 -8.78 -15.57
CA LEU A 36 -14.12 -9.58 -15.07
C LEU A 36 -14.62 -10.60 -16.12
N LYS A 37 -14.76 -10.19 -17.38
CA LYS A 37 -15.15 -11.06 -18.51
C LYS A 37 -14.14 -12.18 -18.73
N LEU A 38 -12.84 -11.89 -18.69
CA LEU A 38 -11.79 -12.91 -18.83
C LEU A 38 -11.81 -13.90 -17.65
N MET A 39 -11.92 -13.40 -16.42
CA MET A 39 -11.99 -14.26 -15.24
C MET A 39 -13.22 -15.15 -15.25
N GLU A 40 -14.36 -14.65 -15.67
CA GLU A 40 -15.58 -15.46 -15.82
C GLU A 40 -15.47 -16.47 -16.95
N ARG A 41 -15.02 -16.05 -18.15
CA ARG A 41 -14.89 -16.90 -19.33
C ARG A 41 -13.95 -18.08 -19.09
N HIS A 42 -12.81 -17.83 -18.45
CA HIS A 42 -11.76 -18.83 -18.24
C HIS A 42 -11.82 -19.48 -16.86
N GLN A 43 -12.87 -19.22 -16.07
CA GLN A 43 -13.09 -19.79 -14.75
C GLN A 43 -11.87 -19.62 -13.84
N VAL A 44 -11.29 -18.40 -13.83
CA VAL A 44 -10.13 -18.07 -13.04
C VAL A 44 -10.47 -18.19 -11.55
N THR A 45 -9.66 -18.94 -10.82
CA THR A 45 -9.86 -19.18 -9.39
C THR A 45 -8.99 -18.30 -8.49
N HIS A 46 -7.82 -17.92 -8.97
CA HIS A 46 -6.85 -17.09 -8.23
C HIS A 46 -6.33 -15.99 -9.15
N THR A 47 -6.16 -14.79 -8.61
CA THR A 47 -5.63 -13.68 -9.37
C THR A 47 -4.78 -12.78 -8.49
N PHE A 48 -3.82 -12.08 -9.11
CA PHE A 48 -3.08 -10.99 -8.50
C PHE A 48 -3.58 -9.67 -9.10
N LEU A 49 -4.10 -8.78 -8.25
CA LEU A 49 -4.60 -7.46 -8.64
C LEU A 49 -4.15 -6.40 -7.62
N PHE A 50 -3.62 -5.28 -8.10
CA PHE A 50 -3.33 -4.19 -7.18
C PHE A 50 -4.59 -3.48 -6.71
N PRO A 51 -4.52 -2.77 -5.57
CA PRO A 51 -5.65 -2.04 -5.01
C PRO A 51 -6.33 -1.08 -5.99
N THR A 52 -5.56 -0.37 -6.81
CA THR A 52 -6.09 0.51 -7.85
C THR A 52 -6.95 -0.25 -8.88
N ALA A 53 -6.54 -1.46 -9.28
CA ALA A 53 -7.35 -2.31 -10.16
C ALA A 53 -8.65 -2.77 -9.50
N LEU A 54 -8.58 -3.15 -8.22
CA LEU A 54 -9.76 -3.53 -7.44
C LEU A 54 -10.73 -2.35 -7.26
N LYS A 55 -10.23 -1.14 -7.01
CA LYS A 55 -11.03 0.09 -6.98
C LYS A 55 -11.74 0.36 -8.32
N ALA A 56 -11.05 0.13 -9.44
CA ALA A 56 -11.67 0.26 -10.76
C ALA A 56 -12.78 -0.78 -10.98
N MET A 57 -12.56 -2.05 -10.59
CA MET A 57 -13.58 -3.09 -10.65
C MET A 57 -14.79 -2.76 -9.76
N MET A 58 -14.58 -2.25 -8.56
CA MET A 58 -15.65 -1.82 -7.65
C MET A 58 -16.54 -0.73 -8.27
N ARG A 59 -15.95 0.20 -9.04
CA ARG A 59 -16.70 1.26 -9.74
C ARG A 59 -17.50 0.73 -10.92
N VAL A 60 -16.91 -0.14 -11.75
CA VAL A 60 -17.53 -0.68 -12.98
C VAL A 60 -18.58 -1.74 -12.66
N ALA A 61 -18.34 -2.55 -11.65
CA ALA A 61 -19.22 -3.65 -11.25
C ALA A 61 -19.45 -3.65 -9.73
N PRO A 62 -20.29 -2.75 -9.18
CA PRO A 62 -20.56 -2.70 -7.74
C PRO A 62 -21.24 -4.00 -7.22
N GLU A 63 -21.93 -4.73 -8.09
CA GLU A 63 -22.55 -6.04 -7.79
C GLU A 63 -22.05 -7.11 -8.78
N PRO A 64 -20.76 -7.50 -8.70
CA PRO A 64 -20.11 -8.31 -9.73
C PRO A 64 -20.72 -9.72 -9.87
N ARG A 65 -21.27 -10.28 -8.80
CA ARG A 65 -21.95 -11.57 -8.85
C ARG A 65 -23.30 -11.54 -9.58
N LYS A 66 -23.90 -10.35 -9.73
CA LYS A 66 -25.11 -10.17 -10.56
C LYS A 66 -24.76 -10.03 -12.04
N SER A 67 -23.75 -9.22 -12.36
CA SER A 67 -23.29 -8.98 -13.73
C SER A 67 -22.45 -10.14 -14.31
N HIS A 68 -21.73 -10.87 -13.44
CA HIS A 68 -20.84 -11.98 -13.78
C HIS A 68 -21.12 -13.19 -12.86
N PRO A 69 -22.28 -13.85 -12.98
CA PRO A 69 -22.73 -14.87 -12.03
C PRO A 69 -21.88 -16.14 -12.02
N ARG A 70 -21.08 -16.37 -13.08
CA ARG A 70 -20.24 -17.56 -13.23
C ARG A 70 -18.79 -17.35 -12.78
N LEU A 71 -18.45 -16.22 -12.12
CA LEU A 71 -17.11 -16.01 -11.56
C LEU A 71 -16.75 -17.13 -10.58
N ALA A 72 -15.60 -17.77 -10.83
CA ALA A 72 -15.07 -18.88 -10.05
C ALA A 72 -13.97 -18.48 -9.05
N LEU A 73 -13.78 -17.17 -8.82
CA LEU A 73 -12.74 -16.65 -7.93
C LEU A 73 -12.87 -17.24 -6.52
N LYS A 74 -11.73 -17.65 -5.98
CA LYS A 74 -11.56 -18.20 -4.62
C LYS A 74 -10.68 -17.32 -3.74
N ALA A 75 -9.66 -16.67 -4.33
CA ALA A 75 -8.76 -15.78 -3.62
C ALA A 75 -8.18 -14.72 -4.56
N ILE A 76 -7.90 -13.56 -3.98
CA ILE A 76 -7.16 -12.47 -4.63
C ILE A 76 -5.92 -12.20 -3.78
N MET A 77 -4.78 -12.11 -4.44
CA MET A 77 -3.56 -11.55 -3.85
C MET A 77 -3.42 -10.11 -4.29
N SER A 78 -3.02 -9.24 -3.38
CA SER A 78 -2.87 -7.80 -3.65
C SER A 78 -1.66 -7.25 -2.92
N ALA A 79 -0.89 -6.40 -3.60
CA ALA A 79 0.29 -5.75 -3.05
C ALA A 79 0.62 -4.45 -3.81
N GLY A 80 1.62 -3.73 -3.31
CA GLY A 80 2.14 -2.50 -3.93
C GLY A 80 1.57 -1.22 -3.36
N GLU A 81 0.36 -1.28 -2.81
CA GLU A 81 -0.35 -0.23 -2.08
C GLU A 81 -1.18 -0.87 -0.97
N ALA A 82 -1.66 -0.08 0.00
CA ALA A 82 -2.63 -0.57 0.97
C ALA A 82 -3.98 -0.87 0.31
N VAL A 83 -4.55 -2.03 0.59
CA VAL A 83 -5.85 -2.44 0.05
C VAL A 83 -6.97 -1.54 0.55
N GLY A 84 -6.94 -1.19 1.84
CA GLY A 84 -7.95 -0.38 2.49
C GLY A 84 -9.25 -1.13 2.77
N GLU A 85 -9.99 -0.65 3.77
CA GLU A 85 -11.20 -1.33 4.27
C GLU A 85 -12.31 -1.45 3.23
N GLY A 86 -12.53 -0.39 2.41
CA GLY A 86 -13.60 -0.37 1.41
C GLY A 86 -13.41 -1.42 0.31
N VAL A 87 -12.18 -1.58 -0.18
CA VAL A 87 -11.84 -2.62 -1.18
C VAL A 87 -11.92 -4.00 -0.56
N PHE A 88 -11.43 -4.16 0.68
CA PHE A 88 -11.53 -5.42 1.40
C PHE A 88 -12.99 -5.85 1.57
N ALA A 89 -13.87 -4.93 2.01
CA ALA A 89 -15.30 -5.18 2.15
C ALA A 89 -15.97 -5.54 0.81
N TYR A 90 -15.66 -4.81 -0.27
CA TYR A 90 -16.15 -5.14 -1.60
C TYR A 90 -15.78 -6.55 -2.04
N CYS A 91 -14.54 -6.95 -1.87
CA CYS A 91 -14.09 -8.29 -2.25
C CYS A 91 -14.78 -9.37 -1.41
N ARG A 92 -14.90 -9.17 -0.09
CA ARG A 92 -15.58 -10.11 0.82
C ARG A 92 -17.08 -10.20 0.53
N ASP A 93 -17.77 -9.05 0.48
CA ASP A 93 -19.24 -9.00 0.52
C ASP A 93 -19.86 -9.08 -0.88
N LYS A 94 -19.17 -8.58 -1.92
CA LYS A 94 -19.68 -8.48 -3.28
C LYS A 94 -19.06 -9.51 -4.24
N LEU A 95 -17.75 -9.72 -4.17
CA LEU A 95 -17.09 -10.79 -4.93
C LEU A 95 -17.14 -12.15 -4.23
N GLY A 96 -17.36 -12.17 -2.90
CA GLY A 96 -17.37 -13.40 -2.11
C GLY A 96 -15.99 -14.06 -2.01
N VAL A 97 -14.92 -13.27 -2.01
CA VAL A 97 -13.54 -13.76 -1.99
C VAL A 97 -12.70 -13.07 -0.93
N VAL A 98 -11.70 -13.79 -0.44
CA VAL A 98 -10.70 -13.24 0.48
C VAL A 98 -9.61 -12.51 -0.32
N VAL A 99 -9.27 -11.29 0.11
CA VAL A 99 -8.09 -10.58 -0.34
C VAL A 99 -6.95 -10.86 0.62
N ASN A 100 -5.87 -11.42 0.10
CA ASN A 100 -4.61 -11.58 0.82
C ASN A 100 -3.71 -10.41 0.44
N GLU A 101 -3.69 -9.39 1.28
CA GLU A 101 -2.76 -8.27 1.15
C GLU A 101 -1.36 -8.74 1.53
N MET A 102 -0.35 -8.33 0.78
CA MET A 102 1.04 -8.69 0.99
C MET A 102 1.91 -7.44 0.99
N PHE A 103 2.90 -7.42 1.86
CA PHE A 103 3.89 -6.36 1.94
C PHE A 103 5.29 -6.93 1.74
N GLY A 104 6.06 -6.21 0.94
CA GLY A 104 7.46 -6.47 0.69
C GLY A 104 8.07 -5.42 -0.21
N GLN A 105 9.34 -5.59 -0.50
CA GLN A 105 10.10 -4.69 -1.37
C GLN A 105 11.24 -5.48 -2.04
N THR A 106 11.91 -4.85 -3.00
CA THR A 106 12.99 -5.49 -3.78
C THR A 106 14.09 -6.06 -2.88
N GLU A 107 14.36 -5.41 -1.75
CA GLU A 107 15.45 -5.79 -0.83
C GLU A 107 15.18 -7.06 -0.02
N MET A 108 13.93 -7.52 0.09
CA MET A 108 13.58 -8.62 0.98
C MET A 108 12.37 -9.43 0.54
N ASN A 109 11.88 -9.23 -0.69
CA ASN A 109 10.71 -9.93 -1.23
C ASN A 109 9.45 -9.68 -0.38
N TYR A 110 8.43 -10.57 -0.44
CA TYR A 110 7.26 -10.52 0.44
C TYR A 110 7.55 -11.20 1.76
N VAL A 111 7.47 -10.46 2.85
CA VAL A 111 7.81 -10.94 4.20
C VAL A 111 6.65 -10.83 5.19
N ILE A 112 5.62 -10.06 4.85
CA ILE A 112 4.41 -9.86 5.65
C ILE A 112 3.22 -10.05 4.73
N GLY A 113 2.15 -10.67 5.23
CA GLY A 113 0.93 -10.75 4.46
C GLY A 113 -0.24 -11.35 5.23
N ASN A 114 -1.41 -11.17 4.66
CA ASN A 114 -2.58 -11.94 5.01
C ASN A 114 -2.50 -13.30 4.32
N CYS A 115 -2.86 -14.36 5.05
CA CYS A 115 -2.87 -15.73 4.54
C CYS A 115 -4.21 -16.35 4.92
N GLY A 116 -5.24 -16.05 4.15
CA GLY A 116 -6.58 -16.57 4.36
C GLY A 116 -6.57 -18.10 4.34
N GLN A 117 -7.29 -18.69 5.27
CA GLN A 117 -7.44 -20.13 5.35
C GLN A 117 -8.25 -20.64 4.16
N TYR A 118 -7.82 -21.74 3.59
CA TYR A 118 -8.54 -22.47 2.56
C TYR A 118 -8.65 -23.94 2.93
N ARG A 119 -9.60 -24.64 2.31
CA ARG A 119 -9.72 -26.08 2.50
C ARG A 119 -8.88 -26.80 1.44
N THR A 120 -8.13 -27.78 1.91
CA THR A 120 -7.43 -28.73 1.04
C THR A 120 -8.45 -29.64 0.31
N ARG A 121 -8.00 -30.41 -0.67
CA ARG A 121 -8.86 -31.41 -1.36
C ARG A 121 -9.48 -32.42 -0.38
N GLY A 122 -8.81 -32.72 0.74
CA GLY A 122 -9.31 -33.61 1.80
C GLY A 122 -10.25 -32.91 2.80
N GLY A 123 -10.64 -31.65 2.57
CA GLY A 123 -11.55 -30.90 3.42
C GLY A 123 -10.89 -30.28 4.67
N ALA A 124 -9.62 -30.58 4.96
CA ALA A 124 -8.88 -30.00 6.08
C ALA A 124 -8.59 -28.51 5.81
N LEU A 125 -8.57 -27.67 6.87
CA LEU A 125 -8.09 -26.30 6.78
C LEU A 125 -6.57 -26.29 6.55
N ALA A 126 -6.14 -25.53 5.55
CA ALA A 126 -4.72 -25.26 5.34
C ALA A 126 -4.19 -24.32 6.43
N PRO A 127 -2.87 -24.40 6.75
CA PRO A 127 -2.24 -23.41 7.60
C PRO A 127 -2.46 -21.99 7.10
N GLY A 128 -2.74 -21.07 8.00
CA GLY A 128 -2.94 -19.67 7.68
C GLY A 128 -3.52 -18.90 8.86
N TRP A 129 -3.81 -17.65 8.62
CA TRP A 129 -4.47 -16.78 9.59
C TRP A 129 -5.53 -15.91 8.92
N PRO A 130 -6.59 -15.51 9.64
CA PRO A 130 -7.66 -14.70 9.07
C PRO A 130 -7.11 -13.35 8.57
N PRO A 131 -7.43 -12.94 7.35
CA PRO A 131 -7.12 -11.58 6.90
C PRO A 131 -7.97 -10.58 7.68
N ARG A 132 -7.37 -9.43 8.00
CA ARG A 132 -8.03 -8.33 8.69
C ARG A 132 -8.06 -7.10 7.79
N ALA A 133 -9.23 -6.47 7.71
CA ALA A 133 -9.41 -5.26 6.94
C ALA A 133 -8.46 -4.15 7.42
N GLY A 134 -7.71 -3.52 6.52
CA GLY A 134 -6.74 -2.47 6.83
C GLY A 134 -5.40 -2.95 7.37
N SER A 135 -5.23 -4.25 7.65
CA SER A 135 -3.95 -4.81 8.08
C SER A 135 -3.20 -5.45 6.91
N MET A 136 -1.89 -5.18 6.85
CA MET A 136 -0.97 -5.89 5.94
C MET A 136 -0.84 -7.38 6.25
N GLY A 137 -1.39 -7.86 7.37
CA GLY A 137 -1.26 -9.24 7.82
C GLY A 137 -0.14 -9.43 8.85
N ARG A 138 0.43 -10.62 8.88
CA ARG A 138 1.44 -11.07 9.84
C ARG A 138 2.74 -11.43 9.12
N PRO A 139 3.88 -11.44 9.83
CA PRO A 139 5.12 -12.01 9.30
C PRO A 139 4.90 -13.42 8.75
N TYR A 140 5.39 -13.69 7.55
CA TYR A 140 5.38 -15.05 7.02
C TYR A 140 6.32 -15.95 7.82
N PRO A 141 6.00 -17.26 7.96
CA PRO A 141 6.80 -18.20 8.73
C PRO A 141 8.26 -18.25 8.26
N GLY A 142 9.17 -18.21 9.22
CA GLY A 142 10.60 -18.27 8.98
C GLY A 142 11.29 -16.90 9.02
N HIS A 143 10.64 -15.84 8.58
CA HIS A 143 11.23 -14.49 8.57
C HIS A 143 11.19 -13.85 9.97
N ARG A 144 12.26 -13.14 10.31
CA ARG A 144 12.38 -12.40 11.57
C ARG A 144 12.07 -10.93 11.31
N ILE A 145 10.85 -10.51 11.67
CA ILE A 145 10.29 -9.18 11.43
C ILE A 145 9.97 -8.51 12.77
N ALA A 146 10.22 -7.22 12.88
CA ALA A 146 9.82 -6.41 14.02
C ALA A 146 9.41 -5.00 13.59
N VAL A 147 8.68 -4.31 14.46
CA VAL A 147 8.55 -2.86 14.45
C VAL A 147 9.58 -2.31 15.42
N ILE A 148 10.43 -1.38 14.99
CA ILE A 148 11.54 -0.86 15.78
C ILE A 148 11.47 0.66 15.91
N ASP A 149 11.99 1.19 17.01
CA ASP A 149 12.13 2.62 17.24
C ASP A 149 13.34 3.24 16.46
N ASP A 150 13.56 4.54 16.63
CA ASP A 150 14.67 5.24 16.00
C ASP A 150 16.05 4.70 16.48
N GLY A 151 16.12 4.18 17.70
CA GLY A 151 17.31 3.53 18.27
C GLY A 151 17.56 2.09 17.81
N GLY A 152 16.62 1.49 17.07
CA GLY A 152 16.71 0.11 16.62
C GLY A 152 16.21 -0.93 17.64
N ASN A 153 15.55 -0.49 18.72
CA ASN A 153 14.95 -1.39 19.70
C ASN A 153 13.56 -1.82 19.25
N VAL A 154 13.20 -3.07 19.56
CA VAL A 154 11.85 -3.59 19.22
C VAL A 154 10.80 -2.87 20.06
N CYS A 155 9.81 -2.30 19.38
CA CYS A 155 8.67 -1.64 20.00
C CYS A 155 7.73 -2.64 20.69
N ALA A 156 7.10 -2.20 21.77
CA ALA A 156 5.98 -2.93 22.37
C ALA A 156 4.77 -2.93 21.40
N PRO A 157 3.88 -3.93 21.50
CA PRO A 157 2.63 -3.92 20.74
C PRO A 157 1.85 -2.61 20.91
N GLY A 158 1.27 -2.12 19.82
CA GLY A 158 0.54 -0.86 19.78
C GLY A 158 1.40 0.39 19.58
N ILE A 159 2.73 0.28 19.60
CA ILE A 159 3.65 1.40 19.39
C ILE A 159 4.10 1.45 17.92
N ALA A 160 3.96 2.62 17.32
CA ALA A 160 4.37 2.87 15.92
C ALA A 160 5.90 2.97 15.80
N GLY A 161 6.45 2.28 14.81
CA GLY A 161 7.88 2.33 14.50
C GLY A 161 8.17 1.93 13.05
N ASP A 162 9.45 1.81 12.70
CA ASP A 162 9.87 1.32 11.40
C ASP A 162 9.69 -0.19 11.30
N ILE A 163 9.11 -0.68 10.21
CA ILE A 163 9.16 -2.10 9.89
C ILE A 163 10.62 -2.46 9.58
N ALA A 164 11.12 -3.48 10.26
CA ALA A 164 12.46 -3.96 10.08
C ALA A 164 12.50 -5.47 9.89
N VAL A 165 13.40 -5.92 9.02
CA VAL A 165 13.65 -7.32 8.73
C VAL A 165 15.07 -7.67 9.15
N HIS A 166 15.23 -8.77 9.88
CA HIS A 166 16.55 -9.23 10.27
C HIS A 166 17.12 -10.15 9.16
N PRO A 167 18.40 -9.98 8.76
CA PRO A 167 19.03 -10.80 7.72
C PRO A 167 19.17 -12.29 8.10
N ARG A 168 19.01 -12.60 9.38
CA ARG A 168 18.94 -13.99 9.87
C ARG A 168 17.50 -14.36 10.20
N ASP A 169 17.10 -15.54 9.74
CA ASP A 169 15.78 -16.12 9.97
C ASP A 169 15.51 -16.40 11.48
N VAL A 170 14.32 -16.90 11.81
CA VAL A 170 13.97 -17.27 13.18
C VAL A 170 14.82 -18.41 13.77
N HIS A 171 15.57 -19.13 12.94
CA HIS A 171 16.50 -20.19 13.32
C HIS A 171 17.96 -19.71 13.37
N GLY A 172 18.21 -18.41 13.16
CA GLY A 172 19.55 -17.80 13.17
C GLY A 172 20.37 -18.01 11.89
N ARG A 173 19.80 -18.65 10.86
CA ARG A 173 20.46 -18.84 9.55
C ARG A 173 20.22 -17.62 8.68
N ARG A 174 21.12 -17.40 7.70
CA ARG A 174 20.91 -16.33 6.71
C ARG A 174 19.57 -16.56 5.98
N ASP A 175 18.75 -15.54 5.96
CA ASP A 175 17.48 -15.58 5.26
C ASP A 175 17.74 -15.49 3.74
N PRO A 176 17.36 -16.50 2.94
CA PRO A 176 17.70 -16.56 1.53
C PRO A 176 17.02 -15.50 0.66
N ILE A 177 15.95 -14.87 1.17
CA ILE A 177 15.23 -13.83 0.43
C ILE A 177 15.91 -12.46 0.53
N PHE A 178 16.86 -12.32 1.46
CA PHE A 178 17.47 -11.02 1.77
C PHE A 178 18.45 -10.59 0.66
N PHE A 179 18.37 -9.31 0.25
CA PHE A 179 19.23 -8.77 -0.81
C PHE A 179 20.72 -8.82 -0.43
N LEU A 180 21.59 -8.73 -1.42
CA LEU A 180 23.05 -8.75 -1.24
C LEU A 180 23.65 -7.35 -1.02
N GLY A 181 22.83 -6.31 -1.18
CA GLY A 181 23.21 -4.92 -1.16
C GLY A 181 22.92 -4.22 -2.48
N TYR A 182 23.05 -2.90 -2.49
CA TYR A 182 22.92 -2.10 -3.71
C TYR A 182 24.20 -2.14 -4.52
N TRP A 183 24.08 -2.37 -5.82
CA TRP A 183 25.23 -2.46 -6.73
C TRP A 183 26.06 -1.17 -6.71
N ASN A 184 27.36 -1.29 -6.44
CA ASN A 184 28.31 -0.17 -6.33
C ASN A 184 27.86 0.98 -5.42
N ASN A 185 27.04 0.70 -4.40
CA ASN A 185 26.56 1.72 -3.46
C ASN A 185 26.51 1.18 -2.02
N GLU A 186 27.69 0.95 -1.46
CA GLU A 186 27.85 0.48 -0.08
C GLU A 186 27.24 1.44 0.93
N ARG A 187 27.36 2.75 0.70
CA ARG A 187 26.78 3.77 1.57
C ARG A 187 25.28 3.63 1.70
N ALA A 188 24.57 3.46 0.58
CA ALA A 188 23.13 3.25 0.60
C ALA A 188 22.76 1.89 1.23
N THR A 189 23.57 0.86 1.00
CA THR A 189 23.39 -0.45 1.63
C THR A 189 23.52 -0.33 3.16
N HIS A 190 24.59 0.27 3.66
CA HIS A 190 24.82 0.43 5.10
C HIS A 190 23.74 1.28 5.78
N ALA A 191 23.26 2.33 5.10
CA ALA A 191 22.22 3.21 5.64
C ALA A 191 20.88 2.52 5.90
N LYS A 192 20.65 1.31 5.35
CA LYS A 192 19.45 0.51 5.63
C LYS A 192 19.51 -0.17 7.00
N PHE A 193 20.70 -0.33 7.59
CA PHE A 193 20.89 -1.13 8.81
C PHE A 193 20.98 -0.26 10.05
N THR A 194 20.52 -0.77 11.19
CA THR A 194 20.61 -0.09 12.49
C THR A 194 21.99 -0.17 13.14
N GLY A 195 22.84 -1.02 12.60
CA GLY A 195 24.21 -1.29 13.09
C GLY A 195 25.04 -1.94 12.00
N ALA A 196 25.81 -2.97 12.36
CA ALA A 196 26.62 -3.70 11.37
C ALA A 196 25.73 -4.28 10.25
N PRO A 197 26.07 -4.02 8.98
CA PRO A 197 25.32 -4.55 7.84
C PRO A 197 25.20 -6.08 7.89
N PHE A 198 24.03 -6.58 7.55
CA PHE A 198 23.70 -8.01 7.54
C PHE A 198 23.76 -8.74 8.90
N GLU A 199 24.03 -8.03 10.01
CA GLU A 199 24.02 -8.56 11.38
C GLU A 199 23.04 -7.81 12.30
N SER A 200 22.45 -6.73 11.82
CA SER A 200 21.47 -5.91 12.55
C SER A 200 20.19 -5.75 11.76
N TRP A 201 19.18 -5.11 12.33
CA TRP A 201 17.91 -4.84 11.68
C TRP A 201 18.08 -3.98 10.42
N CYS A 202 17.48 -4.43 9.32
CA CYS A 202 17.36 -3.66 8.08
C CYS A 202 16.02 -2.94 8.05
N ARG A 203 16.03 -1.62 8.02
CA ARG A 203 14.82 -0.79 7.91
C ARG A 203 14.24 -0.86 6.51
N THR A 204 12.95 -1.09 6.42
CA THR A 204 12.25 -1.07 5.12
C THR A 204 12.05 0.36 4.61
N GLY A 205 11.99 1.35 5.50
CA GLY A 205 11.57 2.71 5.21
C GLY A 205 10.05 2.88 5.24
N ASP A 206 9.34 1.86 5.70
CA ASP A 206 7.90 1.87 5.95
C ASP A 206 7.64 1.77 7.45
N ARG A 207 6.59 2.42 7.93
CA ARG A 207 6.20 2.42 9.34
C ARG A 207 4.92 1.62 9.53
N ALA A 208 4.83 0.98 10.69
CA ALA A 208 3.63 0.24 11.09
C ALA A 208 3.46 0.25 12.62
N ILE A 209 2.28 -0.15 13.05
CA ILE A 209 2.00 -0.63 14.40
C ILE A 209 1.84 -2.14 14.30
N MET A 210 2.43 -2.89 15.22
CA MET A 210 2.18 -4.33 15.39
C MET A 210 1.27 -4.53 16.59
N ASP A 211 0.17 -5.27 16.44
CA ASP A 211 -0.72 -5.60 17.54
C ASP A 211 -0.22 -6.81 18.35
N GLU A 212 -0.87 -7.11 19.48
CA GLU A 212 -0.53 -8.25 20.35
C GLU A 212 -0.65 -9.61 19.65
N GLN A 213 -1.39 -9.68 18.54
CA GLN A 213 -1.58 -10.90 17.76
C GLN A 213 -0.61 -10.98 16.57
N GLY A 214 0.30 -9.99 16.44
CA GLY A 214 1.33 -9.93 15.42
C GLY A 214 0.85 -9.42 14.05
N TYR A 215 -0.35 -8.82 13.96
CA TYR A 215 -0.77 -8.14 12.74
C TYR A 215 -0.16 -6.75 12.66
N LEU A 216 0.26 -6.35 11.45
CA LEU A 216 0.85 -5.05 11.17
C LEU A 216 -0.16 -4.15 10.47
N TRP A 217 -0.20 -2.90 10.94
CA TRP A 217 -1.07 -1.83 10.44
C TRP A 217 -0.20 -0.73 9.88
N TYR A 218 -0.28 -0.51 8.57
CA TYR A 218 0.56 0.45 7.85
C TYR A 218 0.32 1.88 8.31
N GLN A 219 1.41 2.63 8.53
CA GLN A 219 1.42 4.01 8.99
C GLN A 219 2.14 4.97 8.03
N GLY A 220 2.37 4.52 6.80
CA GLY A 220 3.04 5.32 5.78
C GLY A 220 4.54 5.09 5.67
N ARG A 221 5.17 5.87 4.80
CA ARG A 221 6.62 5.86 4.60
C ARG A 221 7.31 6.70 5.67
N SER A 222 8.47 6.24 6.13
CA SER A 222 9.31 7.01 7.06
C SER A 222 9.84 8.30 6.44
N ASP A 223 10.13 8.28 5.14
CA ASP A 223 10.64 9.41 4.35
C ASP A 223 9.54 10.38 3.86
N ASP A 224 8.28 9.98 3.91
CA ASP A 224 7.15 10.85 3.62
C ASP A 224 6.66 11.65 4.84
N GLN A 225 7.05 11.24 6.06
CA GLN A 225 6.70 11.96 7.27
C GLN A 225 7.41 13.32 7.32
N PHE A 226 6.71 14.32 7.82
CA PHE A 226 7.24 15.66 8.00
C PHE A 226 6.83 16.27 9.35
N LYS A 227 7.52 17.32 9.75
CA LYS A 227 7.19 18.07 10.96
C LYS A 227 6.42 19.34 10.61
N SER A 228 5.32 19.59 11.32
CA SER A 228 4.55 20.83 11.27
C SER A 228 4.28 21.29 12.71
N SER A 229 4.72 22.49 13.06
CA SER A 229 4.58 23.03 14.43
C SER A 229 5.05 22.06 15.54
N GLY A 230 6.10 21.26 15.27
CA GLY A 230 6.64 20.27 16.20
C GLY A 230 5.95 18.90 16.16
N TYR A 231 4.79 18.76 15.55
CA TYR A 231 4.10 17.49 15.38
C TYR A 231 4.67 16.72 14.19
N ARG A 232 4.79 15.40 14.34
CA ARG A 232 5.17 14.49 13.25
C ARG A 232 3.90 14.04 12.55
N ILE A 233 3.79 14.32 11.26
CA ILE A 233 2.61 14.07 10.43
C ILE A 233 2.92 13.01 9.39
N GLY A 234 2.07 12.00 9.31
CA GLY A 234 2.08 10.98 8.25
C GLY A 234 1.04 11.31 7.18
N PRO A 235 1.43 11.45 5.90
CA PRO A 235 0.49 11.77 4.82
C PRO A 235 -0.65 10.77 4.67
N THR A 236 -0.35 9.49 4.86
CA THR A 236 -1.25 8.36 4.55
C THR A 236 -2.57 8.44 5.31
N GLU A 237 -2.54 8.78 6.59
CA GLU A 237 -3.75 8.86 7.43
C GLU A 237 -4.71 9.95 6.96
N ILE A 238 -4.15 11.09 6.56
CA ILE A 238 -4.91 12.21 6.00
C ILE A 238 -5.47 11.85 4.62
N GLU A 239 -4.65 11.19 3.77
CA GLU A 239 -5.07 10.72 2.46
C GLU A 239 -6.21 9.71 2.56
N ASP A 240 -6.12 8.74 3.45
CA ASP A 240 -7.16 7.74 3.70
C ASP A 240 -8.47 8.38 4.21
N CYS A 241 -8.35 9.41 5.04
CA CYS A 241 -9.51 10.18 5.49
C CYS A 241 -10.19 10.91 4.34
N LEU A 242 -9.43 11.65 3.53
CA LEU A 242 -9.94 12.42 2.40
C LEU A 242 -10.47 11.54 1.27
N ALA A 243 -9.84 10.39 1.02
CA ALA A 243 -10.27 9.44 -0.02
C ALA A 243 -11.65 8.81 0.23
N ARG A 244 -12.18 8.91 1.46
CA ARG A 244 -13.54 8.47 1.80
C ARG A 244 -14.63 9.44 1.34
N HIS A 245 -14.23 10.65 0.96
CA HIS A 245 -15.19 11.67 0.49
C HIS A 245 -15.62 11.38 -0.95
N PRO A 246 -16.93 11.40 -1.28
CA PRO A 246 -17.42 11.06 -2.62
C PRO A 246 -16.91 11.97 -3.73
N ALA A 247 -16.57 13.22 -3.41
CA ALA A 247 -16.01 14.18 -4.35
C ALA A 247 -14.52 13.97 -4.66
N VAL A 248 -13.82 13.04 -3.98
CA VAL A 248 -12.39 12.79 -4.12
C VAL A 248 -12.15 11.52 -4.93
N ALA A 249 -11.53 11.65 -6.11
CA ALA A 249 -11.10 10.50 -6.91
C ALA A 249 -9.72 10.00 -6.49
N GLN A 250 -8.77 10.94 -6.29
CA GLN A 250 -7.42 10.66 -5.79
C GLN A 250 -6.96 11.81 -4.91
N VAL A 251 -6.05 11.53 -3.99
CA VAL A 251 -5.46 12.52 -3.10
C VAL A 251 -4.00 12.19 -2.82
N ALA A 252 -3.19 13.24 -2.67
CA ALA A 252 -1.81 13.19 -2.22
C ALA A 252 -1.56 14.29 -1.21
N VAL A 253 -0.93 13.95 -0.08
CA VAL A 253 -0.60 14.91 0.96
C VAL A 253 0.91 15.08 1.04
N VAL A 254 1.36 16.33 1.07
CA VAL A 254 2.78 16.68 1.18
C VAL A 254 2.98 17.88 2.11
N PRO A 255 4.20 18.08 2.65
CA PRO A 255 4.54 19.33 3.32
C PRO A 255 4.64 20.48 2.32
N LYS A 256 4.00 21.60 2.62
CA LYS A 256 4.23 22.89 1.98
C LYS A 256 5.12 23.71 2.92
N PRO A 257 6.27 24.23 2.46
CA PRO A 257 7.13 25.07 3.28
C PRO A 257 6.35 26.27 3.86
N ASP A 258 6.59 26.54 5.14
CA ASP A 258 5.98 27.63 5.90
C ASP A 258 6.99 28.26 6.83
N ALA A 259 7.08 29.59 6.84
CA ALA A 259 8.13 30.32 7.57
C ALA A 259 8.00 30.20 9.11
N GLU A 260 6.77 30.08 9.62
CA GLU A 260 6.52 30.01 11.07
C GLU A 260 6.50 28.58 11.60
N ARG A 261 5.94 27.67 10.80
CA ARG A 261 5.64 26.28 11.21
C ARG A 261 6.64 25.27 10.66
N GLY A 262 7.62 25.72 9.86
CA GLY A 262 8.52 24.89 9.09
C GLY A 262 7.84 24.27 7.88
N ALA A 263 6.67 23.67 8.07
CA ALA A 263 5.79 23.21 7.01
C ALA A 263 4.33 23.21 7.47
N VAL A 264 3.41 23.28 6.52
CA VAL A 264 1.98 23.03 6.73
C VAL A 264 1.52 21.87 5.86
N VAL A 265 0.43 21.24 6.26
CA VAL A 265 -0.20 20.14 5.50
C VAL A 265 -0.84 20.72 4.23
N LYS A 266 -0.43 20.20 3.07
CA LYS A 266 -1.06 20.50 1.77
C LYS A 266 -1.60 19.22 1.15
N ALA A 267 -2.84 19.28 0.66
CA ALA A 267 -3.47 18.19 -0.08
C ALA A 267 -3.64 18.57 -1.55
N PHE A 268 -3.14 17.71 -2.46
CA PHE A 268 -3.45 17.74 -3.88
C PHE A 268 -4.57 16.74 -4.14
N ILE A 269 -5.67 17.20 -4.74
CA ILE A 269 -6.89 16.39 -4.93
C ILE A 269 -7.29 16.35 -6.39
N VAL A 270 -7.50 15.15 -6.91
CA VAL A 270 -8.19 14.95 -8.19
C VAL A 270 -9.68 14.79 -7.88
N PRO A 271 -10.54 15.67 -8.37
CA PRO A 271 -11.98 15.59 -8.14
C PRO A 271 -12.59 14.35 -8.79
N ALA A 272 -13.67 13.83 -8.22
CA ALA A 272 -14.47 12.80 -8.88
C ALA A 272 -15.15 13.35 -10.14
N VAL A 273 -15.47 12.46 -11.08
CA VAL A 273 -16.12 12.85 -12.35
C VAL A 273 -17.44 13.58 -12.08
N GLY A 274 -17.60 14.74 -12.71
CA GLY A 274 -18.80 15.59 -12.54
C GLY A 274 -18.77 16.51 -11.32
N VAL A 275 -17.72 16.51 -10.54
CA VAL A 275 -17.53 17.44 -9.42
C VAL A 275 -16.80 18.68 -9.91
N SER A 276 -17.37 19.85 -9.67
CA SER A 276 -16.71 21.15 -9.87
C SER A 276 -16.18 21.65 -8.52
N PRO A 277 -14.85 21.76 -8.34
CA PRO A 277 -14.28 22.24 -7.10
C PRO A 277 -14.64 23.70 -6.81
N ASP A 278 -15.04 23.99 -5.58
CA ASP A 278 -15.29 25.33 -5.08
C ASP A 278 -14.78 25.52 -3.63
N ALA A 279 -14.95 26.70 -3.08
CA ALA A 279 -14.53 27.02 -1.72
C ALA A 279 -15.32 26.21 -0.66
N ALA A 280 -16.57 25.87 -0.93
CA ALA A 280 -17.40 25.09 -0.02
C ALA A 280 -16.88 23.67 0.10
N LEU A 281 -16.47 23.05 -1.02
CA LEU A 281 -15.84 21.71 -1.02
C LEU A 281 -14.51 21.72 -0.25
N VAL A 282 -13.70 22.78 -0.36
CA VAL A 282 -12.47 22.91 0.44
C VAL A 282 -12.79 22.89 1.94
N GLU A 283 -13.78 23.65 2.38
CA GLU A 283 -14.18 23.69 3.79
C GLU A 283 -14.74 22.35 4.27
N GLU A 284 -15.57 21.68 3.46
CA GLU A 284 -16.11 20.35 3.73
C GLU A 284 -15.01 19.31 3.93
N LEU A 285 -14.00 19.29 3.05
CA LEU A 285 -12.86 18.39 3.14
C LEU A 285 -12.00 18.68 4.38
N GLN A 286 -11.76 19.93 4.70
CA GLN A 286 -11.06 20.32 5.92
C GLN A 286 -11.84 19.91 7.18
N GLN A 287 -13.16 20.11 7.17
CA GLN A 287 -14.02 19.70 8.27
C GLN A 287 -14.08 18.18 8.45
N LEU A 288 -14.07 17.43 7.35
CA LEU A 288 -13.98 15.96 7.38
C LEU A 288 -12.73 15.51 8.13
N VAL A 289 -11.55 16.08 7.81
CA VAL A 289 -10.31 15.75 8.50
C VAL A 289 -10.38 16.17 9.98
N ARG A 290 -10.83 17.38 10.29
CA ARG A 290 -10.95 17.87 11.69
C ARG A 290 -11.84 17.00 12.56
N SER A 291 -12.88 16.41 11.96
CA SER A 291 -13.84 15.57 12.70
C SER A 291 -13.33 14.17 13.00
N ARG A 292 -12.27 13.72 12.31
CA ARG A 292 -11.79 12.33 12.36
C ARG A 292 -10.35 12.17 12.82
N LEU A 293 -9.52 13.20 12.62
CA LEU A 293 -8.11 13.20 12.92
C LEU A 293 -7.74 14.35 13.85
N ALA A 294 -6.47 14.42 14.24
CA ALA A 294 -6.01 15.50 15.10
C ALA A 294 -6.03 16.86 14.38
N PRO A 295 -6.30 17.96 15.07
CA PRO A 295 -6.43 19.29 14.45
C PRO A 295 -5.19 19.74 13.65
N TYR A 296 -3.98 19.31 14.04
CA TYR A 296 -2.73 19.62 13.35
C TYR A 296 -2.57 18.88 12.00
N GLU A 297 -3.36 17.84 11.75
CA GLU A 297 -3.37 17.07 10.50
C GLU A 297 -4.27 17.69 9.43
N THR A 298 -5.09 18.69 9.81
CA THR A 298 -5.98 19.36 8.87
C THR A 298 -5.20 20.08 7.78
N PRO A 299 -5.42 19.78 6.48
CA PRO A 299 -4.79 20.51 5.40
C PRO A 299 -5.07 22.00 5.48
N LYS A 300 -3.99 22.81 5.48
CA LYS A 300 -4.10 24.27 5.44
C LYS A 300 -4.24 24.79 4.02
N ASP A 301 -3.83 23.99 3.06
CA ASP A 301 -3.91 24.26 1.64
C ASP A 301 -4.46 23.02 0.91
N ILE A 302 -5.46 23.21 0.07
CA ILE A 302 -6.04 22.17 -0.81
C ILE A 302 -5.97 22.69 -2.24
N GLU A 303 -5.28 21.95 -3.09
CA GLU A 303 -5.15 22.25 -4.51
C GLU A 303 -5.83 21.16 -5.34
N PHE A 304 -6.77 21.55 -6.20
CA PHE A 304 -7.40 20.64 -7.12
C PHE A 304 -6.58 20.55 -8.42
N VAL A 305 -6.24 19.32 -8.81
CA VAL A 305 -5.40 19.03 -9.97
C VAL A 305 -6.08 18.02 -10.90
N PRO A 306 -5.80 18.07 -12.21
CA PRO A 306 -6.40 17.11 -13.15
C PRO A 306 -5.86 15.70 -13.00
N SER A 307 -4.62 15.54 -12.50
CA SER A 307 -3.98 14.24 -12.26
C SER A 307 -2.86 14.37 -11.24
N LEU A 308 -2.53 13.27 -10.57
CA LEU A 308 -1.35 13.17 -9.70
C LEU A 308 -0.15 12.55 -10.46
N PRO A 309 1.10 12.94 -10.13
CA PRO A 309 2.28 12.30 -10.71
C PRO A 309 2.39 10.85 -10.24
N MET A 310 2.45 9.94 -11.21
CA MET A 310 2.51 8.49 -10.97
C MET A 310 3.74 7.89 -11.63
N THR A 311 4.26 6.81 -11.05
CA THR A 311 5.26 5.97 -11.72
C THR A 311 4.62 5.21 -12.89
N ALA A 312 5.43 4.62 -13.77
CA ALA A 312 4.94 3.74 -14.84
C ALA A 312 4.12 2.55 -14.30
N THR A 313 4.33 2.17 -13.05
CA THR A 313 3.61 1.09 -12.35
C THR A 313 2.39 1.58 -11.56
N GLY A 314 2.02 2.87 -11.65
CA GLY A 314 0.83 3.44 -11.01
C GLY A 314 1.01 3.82 -9.53
N LYS A 315 2.24 3.93 -9.03
CA LYS A 315 2.50 4.41 -7.65
C LYS A 315 2.62 5.92 -7.61
N LEU A 316 2.02 6.54 -6.60
CA LEU A 316 2.09 7.99 -6.36
C LEU A 316 3.53 8.44 -6.09
N GLN A 317 3.97 9.48 -6.81
CA GLN A 317 5.29 10.10 -6.68
C GLN A 317 5.22 11.37 -5.82
N ARG A 318 5.08 11.23 -4.50
CA ARG A 318 5.03 12.38 -3.57
C ARG A 318 6.27 13.25 -3.61
N ASN A 319 7.44 12.68 -3.94
CA ASN A 319 8.68 13.44 -4.12
C ASN A 319 8.57 14.54 -5.18
N VAL A 320 7.83 14.28 -6.28
CA VAL A 320 7.59 15.27 -7.33
C VAL A 320 6.75 16.42 -6.79
N LEU A 321 5.69 16.14 -6.04
CA LEU A 321 4.83 17.16 -5.44
C LEU A 321 5.56 17.95 -4.34
N ARG A 322 6.39 17.28 -3.52
CA ARG A 322 7.24 17.97 -2.53
C ARG A 322 8.22 18.93 -3.19
N GLN A 323 8.87 18.48 -4.27
CA GLN A 323 9.80 19.33 -5.00
C GLN A 323 9.09 20.55 -5.60
N LEU A 324 7.90 20.34 -6.17
CA LEU A 324 7.06 21.42 -6.70
C LEU A 324 6.79 22.50 -5.64
N GLU A 325 6.42 22.09 -4.40
CA GLU A 325 6.16 23.05 -3.31
C GLU A 325 7.44 23.76 -2.83
N VAL A 326 8.57 23.07 -2.79
CA VAL A 326 9.87 23.68 -2.49
C VAL A 326 10.25 24.71 -3.56
N ASP A 327 10.05 24.39 -4.85
CA ASP A 327 10.37 25.30 -5.95
C ASP A 327 9.43 26.51 -5.98
N ARG A 328 8.15 26.33 -5.68
CA ARG A 328 7.18 27.43 -5.49
C ARG A 328 7.59 28.36 -4.35
N ALA A 329 7.96 27.81 -3.21
CA ALA A 329 8.41 28.58 -2.05
C ALA A 329 9.72 29.34 -2.31
N ALA A 330 10.59 28.80 -3.18
CA ALA A 330 11.85 29.44 -3.57
C ALA A 330 11.69 30.41 -4.77
N GLY A 331 10.47 30.64 -5.28
CA GLY A 331 10.22 31.49 -6.47
C GLY A 331 10.76 30.91 -7.78
N ARG A 332 11.05 29.59 -7.81
CA ARG A 332 11.59 28.89 -8.98
C ARG A 332 10.54 28.20 -9.85
N ALA A 333 9.30 28.13 -9.40
CA ALA A 333 8.19 27.52 -10.11
C ALA A 333 7.47 28.57 -10.95
N GLY A 334 7.85 28.71 -12.21
CA GLY A 334 7.25 29.67 -13.14
C GLY A 334 8.04 29.75 -14.45
N GLY A 335 8.11 28.64 -15.18
CA GLY A 335 8.60 28.59 -16.54
C GLY A 335 7.77 27.60 -17.34
#